data_29e5395d342fca7c463a8890a5be2af4
#
_entry.id   29e5395d342fca7c463a8890a5be2af4
#
_cell.length_a   1.000
_cell.length_b   1.000
_cell.length_c   1.000
_cell.angle_alpha   90.00
_cell.angle_beta   90.00
_cell.angle_gamma   90.00
#
_symmetry.space_group_name_H-M   'P 1'
#
loop_
_entity.id
_entity.type
_entity.pdbx_description
1 polymer ?
#
loop_
_entity_poly.entity_id
_entity_poly.type
_entity_poly.pdbx_seq_one_letter_code
_entity_poly.pdbx_strand_id
1 'polypeptide(L)'
;MSNWRDHKDYAESVTAHGSHRGDCPFCRGKNTFSASCEYGTLMYNCYKLGCNVRGKFDTDMTAAEIRRHIRPAPDEAKKEMETMEIPAQLVEPTRQHTKHNRFMRRWGIVGNTFYDVQQERVVFPIYHKGQMIDAIGRAVGAKQNPKWYRYTGAANHYTIGTGRTILIVEDVVSAMVAYQELPDVTCMAILGTSMNTKHFEKIGEYDKAVIALDPDAVAKTIEYRREIELWTGKQTTALSLSDDVKYRMLEDIEKLQEVCR
;
A
#
# COMPACT_ATOMS: atom_id res chain seq x y z
N MET A 1 11.00 -40.78 0.68
CA MET A 1 11.11 -39.44 0.03
C MET A 1 9.70 -38.89 -0.10
N SER A 2 9.39 -37.71 0.43
CA SER A 2 8.07 -37.10 0.30
C SER A 2 7.83 -36.73 -1.17
N ASN A 3 6.62 -36.97 -1.65
CA ASN A 3 6.21 -36.69 -3.03
C ASN A 3 5.77 -35.23 -3.13
N TRP A 4 5.85 -34.62 -4.32
CA TRP A 4 5.35 -33.27 -4.57
C TRP A 4 3.85 -33.09 -4.27
N ARG A 5 3.07 -34.18 -4.38
CA ARG A 5 1.65 -34.21 -3.99
C ARG A 5 1.48 -33.97 -2.50
N ASP A 6 2.28 -34.64 -1.67
CA ASP A 6 2.23 -34.46 -0.22
C ASP A 6 2.58 -32.99 0.15
N HIS A 7 3.49 -32.36 -0.60
CA HIS A 7 3.84 -30.96 -0.39
C HIS A 7 2.69 -30.02 -0.74
N LYS A 8 1.98 -30.27 -1.84
CA LYS A 8 0.82 -29.51 -2.29
C LYS A 8 -0.30 -29.65 -1.28
N ASP A 9 -0.68 -30.88 -0.93
CA ASP A 9 -1.79 -31.15 -0.01
C ASP A 9 -1.56 -30.50 1.37
N TYR A 10 -0.33 -30.55 1.87
CA TYR A 10 0.04 -29.84 3.09
C TYR A 10 -0.07 -28.31 2.93
N ALA A 11 0.45 -27.76 1.84
CA ALA A 11 0.36 -26.33 1.58
C ALA A 11 -1.10 -25.85 1.49
N GLU A 12 -1.97 -26.58 0.81
CA GLU A 12 -3.40 -26.32 0.74
C GLU A 12 -4.05 -26.33 2.12
N SER A 13 -3.73 -27.34 2.94
CA SER A 13 -4.30 -27.48 4.29
C SER A 13 -3.97 -26.31 5.22
N VAL A 14 -2.77 -25.74 5.12
CA VAL A 14 -2.32 -24.64 5.99
C VAL A 14 -2.65 -23.25 5.44
N THR A 15 -3.04 -23.15 4.17
CA THR A 15 -3.42 -21.88 3.54
C THR A 15 -4.93 -21.65 3.46
N ALA A 16 -5.74 -22.53 4.02
CA ALA A 16 -7.21 -22.41 4.04
C ALA A 16 -7.70 -21.05 4.61
N HIS A 17 -6.90 -20.35 5.38
CA HIS A 17 -7.17 -19.06 6.00
C HIS A 17 -6.17 -17.96 5.62
N GLY A 18 -5.51 -18.07 4.46
CA GLY A 18 -4.55 -17.08 3.97
C GLY A 18 -3.11 -17.58 3.87
N SER A 19 -2.13 -16.75 4.23
CA SER A 19 -0.72 -17.13 4.20
C SER A 19 -0.29 -17.85 5.48
N HIS A 20 0.61 -18.83 5.34
CA HIS A 20 1.18 -19.59 6.45
C HIS A 20 2.71 -19.49 6.45
N ARG A 21 3.29 -19.35 7.64
CA ARG A 21 4.74 -19.52 7.85
C ARG A 21 4.98 -20.34 9.12
N GLY A 22 5.83 -21.37 9.00
CA GLY A 22 6.07 -22.28 10.12
C GLY A 22 7.20 -23.27 9.83
N ASP A 23 7.24 -24.33 10.64
CA ASP A 23 8.22 -25.40 10.50
C ASP A 23 7.90 -26.24 9.26
N CYS A 24 8.94 -26.64 8.54
CA CYS A 24 8.77 -27.51 7.39
C CYS A 24 8.55 -28.97 7.85
N PRO A 25 7.39 -29.59 7.57
CA PRO A 25 7.12 -30.95 8.02
C PRO A 25 8.00 -32.00 7.32
N PHE A 26 8.55 -31.67 6.16
CA PHE A 26 9.30 -32.59 5.32
C PHE A 26 10.82 -32.63 5.66
N CYS A 27 11.41 -31.49 6.03
CA CYS A 27 12.82 -31.41 6.39
C CYS A 27 13.06 -30.99 7.84
N ARG A 28 11.99 -30.80 8.64
CA ARG A 28 12.04 -30.37 10.03
C ARG A 28 12.82 -29.06 10.26
N GLY A 29 12.90 -28.20 9.23
CA GLY A 29 13.49 -26.87 9.35
C GLY A 29 12.56 -25.95 10.15
N LYS A 30 13.06 -25.34 11.22
CA LYS A 30 12.26 -24.42 12.08
C LYS A 30 11.98 -23.12 11.35
N ASN A 31 10.71 -22.73 11.25
CA ASN A 31 10.22 -21.50 10.61
C ASN A 31 10.76 -21.28 9.18
N THR A 32 10.97 -22.37 8.42
CA THR A 32 11.52 -22.33 7.07
C THR A 32 10.52 -22.58 5.96
N PHE A 33 9.31 -23.01 6.28
CA PHE A 33 8.25 -23.25 5.31
C PHE A 33 7.30 -22.05 5.24
N SER A 34 7.03 -21.58 4.03
CA SER A 34 5.95 -20.64 3.78
C SER A 34 5.03 -21.17 2.70
N ALA A 35 3.74 -20.88 2.83
CA ALA A 35 2.73 -21.14 1.81
C ALA A 35 1.74 -19.99 1.77
N SER A 36 1.24 -19.67 0.59
CA SER A 36 0.15 -18.71 0.37
C SER A 36 -0.74 -19.20 -0.75
N CYS A 37 -2.02 -18.94 -0.62
CA CYS A 37 -2.98 -19.14 -1.71
C CYS A 37 -3.63 -17.79 -2.01
N GLU A 38 -3.13 -17.12 -3.05
CA GLU A 38 -3.56 -15.79 -3.44
C GLU A 38 -4.07 -15.82 -4.88
N TYR A 39 -5.23 -15.20 -5.12
CA TYR A 39 -5.83 -15.06 -6.45
C TYR A 39 -5.92 -16.37 -7.25
N GLY A 40 -6.22 -17.48 -6.57
CA GLY A 40 -6.30 -18.77 -7.22
C GLY A 40 -4.96 -19.43 -7.54
N THR A 41 -3.86 -18.89 -7.02
CA THR A 41 -2.52 -19.48 -7.15
C THR A 41 -2.02 -19.90 -5.78
N LEU A 42 -1.82 -21.19 -5.58
CA LEU A 42 -1.13 -21.76 -4.42
C LEU A 42 0.37 -21.71 -4.66
N MET A 43 1.11 -21.04 -3.78
CA MET A 43 2.58 -21.03 -3.78
C MET A 43 3.10 -21.52 -2.44
N TYR A 44 4.15 -22.33 -2.47
CA TYR A 44 4.85 -22.75 -1.26
C TYR A 44 6.35 -22.95 -1.49
N ASN A 45 7.13 -22.70 -0.44
CA ASN A 45 8.58 -22.83 -0.48
C ASN A 45 9.15 -23.13 0.91
N CYS A 46 10.19 -23.96 0.95
CA CYS A 46 11.02 -24.12 2.13
C CYS A 46 12.40 -23.47 1.90
N TYR A 47 12.77 -22.55 2.78
CA TYR A 47 14.00 -21.77 2.69
C TYR A 47 15.23 -22.48 3.32
N LYS A 48 15.07 -23.71 3.83
CA LYS A 48 16.20 -24.47 4.36
C LYS A 48 17.08 -24.97 3.22
N LEU A 49 18.36 -24.68 3.29
CA LEU A 49 19.34 -25.15 2.30
C LEU A 49 19.27 -26.68 2.14
N GLY A 50 19.17 -27.14 0.90
CA GLY A 50 19.05 -28.55 0.57
C GLY A 50 17.65 -29.16 0.68
N CYS A 51 16.63 -28.35 1.04
CA CYS A 51 15.23 -28.76 0.99
C CYS A 51 14.63 -28.42 -0.38
N ASN A 52 14.06 -29.41 -1.08
CA ASN A 52 13.46 -29.22 -2.39
C ASN A 52 11.94 -29.02 -2.35
N VAL A 53 11.38 -28.72 -1.17
CA VAL A 53 9.95 -28.47 -0.99
C VAL A 53 9.61 -27.09 -1.52
N ARG A 54 9.09 -27.04 -2.74
CA ARG A 54 8.61 -25.82 -3.40
C ARG A 54 7.62 -26.17 -4.50
N GLY A 55 6.69 -25.27 -4.76
CA GLY A 55 5.73 -25.43 -5.86
C GLY A 55 4.89 -24.19 -6.09
N LYS A 56 4.34 -24.14 -7.29
CA LYS A 56 3.33 -23.16 -7.70
C LYS A 56 2.27 -23.93 -8.49
N PHE A 57 1.00 -23.76 -8.12
CA PHE A 57 -0.14 -24.41 -8.76
C PHE A 57 -1.26 -23.39 -8.89
N ASP A 58 -1.84 -23.32 -10.06
CA ASP A 58 -3.07 -22.57 -10.27
C ASP A 58 -4.23 -23.44 -9.77
N THR A 59 -5.13 -22.83 -9.02
CA THR A 59 -6.37 -23.48 -8.56
C THR A 59 -7.48 -23.17 -9.56
N ASP A 60 -8.41 -24.09 -9.73
CA ASP A 60 -9.55 -23.94 -10.66
C ASP A 60 -10.60 -22.91 -10.19
N MET A 61 -10.18 -21.94 -9.37
CA MET A 61 -11.07 -20.88 -8.90
C MET A 61 -11.44 -19.93 -10.02
N THR A 62 -12.74 -19.75 -10.20
CA THR A 62 -13.26 -18.73 -11.11
C THR A 62 -12.99 -17.32 -10.58
N ALA A 63 -12.93 -16.32 -11.47
CA ALA A 63 -12.78 -14.91 -11.08
C ALA A 63 -13.87 -14.46 -10.06
N ALA A 64 -15.06 -15.06 -10.08
CA ALA A 64 -16.13 -14.78 -9.13
C ALA A 64 -15.85 -15.37 -7.74
N GLU A 65 -15.25 -16.55 -7.67
CA GLU A 65 -14.83 -17.18 -6.41
C GLU A 65 -13.63 -16.47 -5.80
N ILE A 66 -12.65 -16.08 -6.63
CA ILE A 66 -11.52 -15.25 -6.21
C ILE A 66 -12.03 -13.93 -5.61
N ARG A 67 -12.99 -13.26 -6.28
CA ARG A 67 -13.62 -12.03 -5.74
C ARG A 67 -14.33 -12.26 -4.40
N ARG A 68 -14.98 -13.40 -4.17
CA ARG A 68 -15.61 -13.73 -2.88
C ARG A 68 -14.58 -13.97 -1.77
N HIS A 69 -13.45 -14.59 -2.08
CA HIS A 69 -12.37 -14.81 -1.11
C HIS A 69 -11.61 -13.52 -0.75
N ILE A 70 -11.49 -12.61 -1.70
CA ILE A 70 -10.83 -11.30 -1.49
C ILE A 70 -11.76 -10.33 -0.75
N ARG A 71 -13.09 -10.42 -0.94
CA ARG A 71 -14.04 -9.59 -0.20
C ARG A 71 -14.19 -10.15 1.21
N PRO A 72 -13.78 -9.41 2.25
CA PRO A 72 -14.13 -9.79 3.62
C PRO A 72 -15.64 -9.90 3.73
N ALA A 73 -16.11 -10.80 4.60
CA ALA A 73 -17.53 -10.87 4.91
C ALA A 73 -18.04 -9.48 5.34
N PRO A 74 -19.27 -9.08 4.98
CA PRO A 74 -19.80 -7.74 5.27
C PRO A 74 -19.69 -7.30 6.73
N ASP A 75 -19.59 -8.24 7.66
CA ASP A 75 -19.45 -7.97 9.10
C ASP A 75 -18.03 -7.63 9.57
N GLU A 76 -16.98 -8.03 8.82
CA GLU A 76 -15.61 -7.62 9.14
C GLU A 76 -15.29 -6.20 8.64
N ALA A 77 -15.97 -5.74 7.59
CA ALA A 77 -15.83 -4.39 7.05
C ALA A 77 -16.42 -3.28 7.97
N LYS A 78 -17.22 -3.65 8.97
CA LYS A 78 -17.89 -2.73 9.89
C LYS A 78 -17.17 -2.48 11.21
N LYS A 79 -15.95 -2.95 11.41
CA LYS A 79 -15.17 -2.44 12.54
C LYS A 79 -14.98 -0.94 12.33
N GLU A 80 -15.73 -0.14 13.10
CA GLU A 80 -15.55 1.31 13.13
C GLU A 80 -14.06 1.59 13.30
N MET A 81 -13.50 2.40 12.40
CA MET A 81 -12.12 2.79 12.52
C MET A 81 -12.00 3.63 13.79
N GLU A 82 -11.27 3.13 14.76
CA GLU A 82 -11.04 3.84 16.02
C GLU A 82 -10.39 5.19 15.72
N THR A 83 -10.95 6.26 16.30
CA THR A 83 -10.38 7.60 16.20
C THR A 83 -9.03 7.61 16.92
N MET A 84 -8.00 8.12 16.26
CA MET A 84 -6.69 8.29 16.86
C MET A 84 -6.70 9.51 17.77
N GLU A 85 -6.35 9.34 19.06
CA GLU A 85 -5.99 10.47 19.90
C GLU A 85 -4.67 11.09 19.40
N ILE A 86 -4.63 12.42 19.28
CA ILE A 86 -3.43 13.13 18.82
C ILE A 86 -2.37 13.05 19.93
N PRO A 87 -1.23 12.36 19.72
CA PRO A 87 -0.17 12.31 20.72
C PRO A 87 0.36 13.71 21.06
N ALA A 88 0.63 13.96 22.33
CA ALA A 88 1.06 15.28 22.80
C ALA A 88 2.33 15.85 22.12
N GLN A 89 3.20 14.97 21.58
CA GLN A 89 4.39 15.38 20.83
C GLN A 89 4.07 15.87 19.40
N LEU A 90 2.86 15.63 18.89
CA LEU A 90 2.42 16.16 17.60
C LEU A 90 1.84 17.55 17.78
N VAL A 91 2.57 18.54 17.34
CA VAL A 91 2.17 19.93 17.45
C VAL A 91 1.88 20.55 16.09
N GLU A 92 1.02 21.56 16.05
CA GLU A 92 0.86 22.38 14.85
C GLU A 92 2.19 23.08 14.51
N PRO A 93 2.62 23.03 13.24
CA PRO A 93 3.90 23.62 12.87
C PRO A 93 3.84 25.15 12.93
N THR A 94 4.88 25.74 13.51
CA THR A 94 5.08 27.19 13.57
C THR A 94 6.31 27.60 12.77
N ARG A 95 6.56 28.92 12.68
CA ARG A 95 7.77 29.45 12.03
C ARG A 95 9.07 28.97 12.71
N GLN A 96 9.02 28.57 13.97
CA GLN A 96 10.18 28.09 14.73
C GLN A 96 10.57 26.65 14.35
N HIS A 97 9.66 25.85 13.83
CA HIS A 97 9.89 24.46 13.40
C HIS A 97 10.64 24.43 12.05
N THR A 98 11.89 24.91 12.05
CA THR A 98 12.66 25.14 10.82
C THR A 98 12.89 23.90 9.98
N LYS A 99 13.04 22.72 10.61
CA LYS A 99 13.21 21.43 9.91
C LYS A 99 11.94 21.05 9.16
N HIS A 100 10.77 21.17 9.79
CA HIS A 100 9.46 20.98 9.17
C HIS A 100 9.30 21.92 7.97
N ASN A 101 9.49 23.23 8.19
CA ASN A 101 9.26 24.25 7.17
C ASN A 101 10.24 24.13 5.99
N ARG A 102 11.48 23.69 6.23
CA ARG A 102 12.45 23.36 5.19
C ARG A 102 12.01 22.18 4.36
N PHE A 103 11.46 21.13 5.01
CA PHE A 103 10.94 19.96 4.32
C PHE A 103 9.77 20.32 3.41
N MET A 104 8.75 21.03 3.93
CA MET A 104 7.60 21.47 3.16
C MET A 104 8.00 22.31 1.96
N ARG A 105 8.90 23.27 2.15
CA ARG A 105 9.45 24.11 1.06
C ARG A 105 10.24 23.34 0.03
N ARG A 106 11.04 22.36 0.47
CA ARG A 106 11.84 21.52 -0.46
C ARG A 106 10.94 20.82 -1.49
N TRP A 107 9.80 20.34 -1.05
CA TRP A 107 8.86 19.62 -1.92
C TRP A 107 7.77 20.54 -2.51
N GLY A 108 7.78 21.81 -2.11
CA GLY A 108 6.75 22.77 -2.54
C GLY A 108 5.33 22.36 -2.15
N ILE A 109 5.16 21.58 -1.09
CA ILE A 109 3.85 21.09 -0.65
C ILE A 109 3.22 22.00 0.38
N VAL A 110 1.89 22.14 0.27
CA VAL A 110 1.05 22.90 1.19
C VAL A 110 -0.07 21.98 1.66
N GLY A 111 -0.36 21.96 2.95
CA GLY A 111 -1.45 21.15 3.49
C GLY A 111 -1.39 21.03 5.00
N ASN A 112 -2.40 20.36 5.56
CA ASN A 112 -2.48 20.09 6.99
C ASN A 112 -1.45 19.04 7.39
N THR A 113 -0.51 19.43 8.26
CA THR A 113 0.54 18.57 8.78
C THR A 113 0.78 18.88 10.25
N PHE A 114 1.34 17.93 10.99
CA PHE A 114 1.89 18.16 12.32
C PHE A 114 3.42 18.06 12.28
N TYR A 115 4.04 18.51 13.35
CA TYR A 115 5.46 18.28 13.60
C TYR A 115 5.62 17.47 14.89
N ASP A 116 6.27 16.31 14.78
CA ASP A 116 6.67 15.55 15.96
C ASP A 116 7.93 16.16 16.52
N VAL A 117 7.81 16.84 17.64
CA VAL A 117 8.93 17.55 18.29
C VAL A 117 9.93 16.61 18.97
N GLN A 118 9.52 15.38 19.30
CA GLN A 118 10.39 14.39 19.94
C GLN A 118 11.18 13.59 18.89
N GLN A 119 10.50 13.15 17.83
CA GLN A 119 11.12 12.35 16.78
C GLN A 119 11.58 13.18 15.57
N GLU A 120 11.37 14.50 15.57
CA GLU A 120 11.72 15.40 14.48
C GLU A 120 11.19 14.93 13.12
N ARG A 121 9.86 14.69 13.04
CA ARG A 121 9.19 14.23 11.82
C ARG A 121 8.15 15.22 11.33
N VAL A 122 8.03 15.37 10.03
CA VAL A 122 6.82 15.93 9.42
C VAL A 122 5.76 14.85 9.41
N VAL A 123 4.60 15.12 9.99
CA VAL A 123 3.54 14.14 10.20
C VAL A 123 2.32 14.51 9.37
N PHE A 124 1.86 13.56 8.59
CA PHE A 124 0.71 13.66 7.71
C PHE A 124 -0.47 12.90 8.34
N PRO A 125 -1.53 13.61 8.78
CA PRO A 125 -2.70 12.97 9.37
C PRO A 125 -3.50 12.22 8.29
N ILE A 126 -4.07 11.10 8.68
CA ILE A 126 -4.94 10.28 7.85
C ILE A 126 -6.36 10.39 8.42
N TYR A 127 -7.28 10.86 7.58
CA TYR A 127 -8.67 11.09 7.98
C TYR A 127 -9.60 10.07 7.34
N HIS A 128 -10.63 9.69 8.11
CA HIS A 128 -11.81 9.00 7.62
C HIS A 128 -13.06 9.72 8.12
N LYS A 129 -13.95 10.11 7.22
CA LYS A 129 -15.19 10.87 7.56
C LYS A 129 -14.94 12.08 8.48
N GLY A 130 -13.84 12.81 8.23
CA GLY A 130 -13.45 13.99 9.01
C GLY A 130 -12.77 13.72 10.35
N GLN A 131 -12.66 12.46 10.78
CA GLN A 131 -11.97 12.08 12.00
C GLN A 131 -10.57 11.55 11.66
N MET A 132 -9.57 11.95 12.47
CA MET A 132 -8.21 11.43 12.34
C MET A 132 -8.17 10.00 12.88
N ILE A 133 -7.80 9.06 12.02
CA ILE A 133 -7.75 7.62 12.34
C ILE A 133 -6.33 7.08 12.42
N ASP A 134 -5.36 7.79 11.82
CA ASP A 134 -3.95 7.41 11.80
C ASP A 134 -3.10 8.63 11.44
N ALA A 135 -1.80 8.48 11.52
CA ALA A 135 -0.82 9.44 11.03
C ALA A 135 0.44 8.73 10.55
N ILE A 136 1.10 9.33 9.56
CA ILE A 136 2.39 8.85 9.09
C ILE A 136 3.44 9.96 9.17
N GLY A 137 4.56 9.70 9.82
CA GLY A 137 5.65 10.64 10.03
C GLY A 137 6.83 10.37 9.10
N ARG A 138 7.26 11.41 8.38
CA ARG A 138 8.47 11.40 7.56
C ARG A 138 9.65 11.96 8.34
N ALA A 139 10.72 11.20 8.47
CA ALA A 139 11.97 11.67 9.03
C ALA A 139 12.55 12.85 8.25
N VAL A 140 12.96 13.92 8.94
CA VAL A 140 13.59 15.10 8.31
C VAL A 140 15.10 15.11 8.43
N GLY A 141 15.68 14.22 9.24
CA GLY A 141 17.13 14.02 9.39
C GLY A 141 17.65 12.95 8.44
N ALA A 142 18.84 13.18 7.83
CA ALA A 142 19.41 12.27 6.83
C ALA A 142 19.71 10.84 7.35
N LYS A 143 19.98 10.70 8.65
CA LYS A 143 20.32 9.41 9.30
C LYS A 143 19.22 8.86 10.19
N GLN A 144 18.02 9.41 10.13
CA GLN A 144 16.92 9.03 11.00
C GLN A 144 16.19 7.79 10.45
N ASN A 145 16.10 6.73 11.24
CA ASN A 145 15.41 5.49 10.94
C ASN A 145 14.27 5.24 11.93
N PRO A 146 13.15 4.65 11.50
CA PRO A 146 12.82 4.41 10.09
C PRO A 146 12.53 5.71 9.33
N LYS A 147 12.70 5.70 8.01
CA LYS A 147 12.40 6.84 7.12
C LYS A 147 10.93 7.26 7.23
N TRP A 148 10.02 6.30 7.31
CA TRP A 148 8.60 6.47 7.54
C TRP A 148 8.18 5.79 8.85
N TYR A 149 7.33 6.42 9.63
CA TYR A 149 6.86 5.93 10.93
C TYR A 149 5.32 6.04 11.00
N ARG A 150 4.64 4.95 11.32
CA ARG A 150 3.19 4.93 11.55
C ARG A 150 2.90 5.08 13.03
N TYR A 151 1.94 5.93 13.37
CA TYR A 151 1.60 6.21 14.76
C TYR A 151 0.63 5.19 15.36
N THR A 152 -0.28 4.61 14.57
CA THR A 152 -1.22 3.58 15.07
C THR A 152 -0.82 2.16 14.67
N GLY A 153 0.09 1.99 13.73
CA GLY A 153 0.43 0.68 13.16
C GLY A 153 -0.63 0.11 12.22
N ALA A 154 -1.77 0.78 12.07
CA ALA A 154 -2.82 0.35 11.16
C ALA A 154 -2.39 0.50 9.69
N ALA A 155 -2.79 -0.46 8.84
CA ALA A 155 -2.46 -0.44 7.41
C ALA A 155 -3.45 0.45 6.63
N ASN A 156 -3.54 1.74 7.00
CA ASN A 156 -4.36 2.72 6.32
C ASN A 156 -3.63 3.35 5.14
N HIS A 157 -4.39 3.89 4.18
CA HIS A 157 -3.88 4.69 3.06
C HIS A 157 -4.03 6.19 3.36
N TYR A 158 -3.19 7.00 2.75
CA TYR A 158 -3.38 8.47 2.74
C TYR A 158 -4.12 8.87 1.48
N THR A 159 -5.13 9.72 1.60
CA THR A 159 -5.94 10.19 0.44
C THR A 159 -6.13 11.70 0.53
N ILE A 160 -5.96 12.41 -0.59
CA ILE A 160 -6.17 13.85 -0.72
C ILE A 160 -6.86 14.16 -2.06
N GLY A 161 -7.78 15.11 -2.06
CA GLY A 161 -8.55 15.51 -3.25
C GLY A 161 -9.97 14.96 -3.23
N THR A 162 -10.79 15.43 -4.20
CA THR A 162 -12.22 15.12 -4.32
C THR A 162 -12.62 14.74 -5.75
N GLY A 163 -11.64 14.49 -6.63
CA GLY A 163 -11.90 14.10 -8.02
C GLY A 163 -12.50 12.71 -8.15
N ARG A 164 -13.08 12.41 -9.30
CA ARG A 164 -13.69 11.10 -9.63
C ARG A 164 -12.66 10.07 -10.16
N THR A 165 -11.51 10.55 -10.58
CA THR A 165 -10.34 9.71 -10.91
C THR A 165 -9.45 9.61 -9.68
N ILE A 166 -9.01 8.39 -9.35
CA ILE A 166 -8.02 8.16 -8.28
C ILE A 166 -6.65 7.84 -8.88
N LEU A 167 -5.64 8.64 -8.51
CA LEU A 167 -4.23 8.39 -8.82
C LEU A 167 -3.55 7.74 -7.63
N ILE A 168 -2.95 6.58 -7.85
CA ILE A 168 -2.31 5.77 -6.83
C ILE A 168 -0.80 5.92 -6.97
N VAL A 169 -0.14 6.35 -5.89
CA VAL A 169 1.31 6.57 -5.79
C VAL A 169 1.88 5.88 -4.55
N GLU A 170 3.19 5.84 -4.41
CA GLU A 170 3.82 5.10 -3.33
C GLU A 170 3.76 5.83 -1.98
N ASP A 171 4.14 7.12 -1.93
CA ASP A 171 4.28 7.88 -0.69
C ASP A 171 3.43 9.17 -0.63
N VAL A 172 3.26 9.70 0.59
CA VAL A 172 2.44 10.90 0.86
C VAL A 172 2.95 12.13 0.13
N VAL A 173 4.27 12.29 0.02
CA VAL A 173 4.85 13.47 -0.63
C VAL A 173 4.49 13.47 -2.11
N SER A 174 4.61 12.31 -2.77
CA SER A 174 4.18 12.11 -4.16
C SER A 174 2.68 12.37 -4.33
N ALA A 175 1.83 11.91 -3.38
CA ALA A 175 0.39 12.16 -3.43
C ALA A 175 0.05 13.65 -3.29
N MET A 176 0.70 14.36 -2.37
CA MET A 176 0.47 15.80 -2.18
C MET A 176 0.95 16.63 -3.36
N VAL A 177 2.10 16.27 -3.93
CA VAL A 177 2.62 16.91 -5.15
C VAL A 177 1.68 16.66 -6.33
N ALA A 178 1.28 15.40 -6.53
CA ALA A 178 0.34 15.06 -7.59
C ALA A 178 -0.98 15.84 -7.48
N TYR A 179 -1.52 15.97 -6.28
CA TYR A 179 -2.74 16.74 -6.03
C TYR A 179 -2.59 18.22 -6.39
N GLN A 180 -1.43 18.83 -6.17
CA GLN A 180 -1.18 20.22 -6.55
C GLN A 180 -1.11 20.43 -8.07
N GLU A 181 -0.52 19.45 -8.78
CA GLU A 181 -0.41 19.47 -10.25
C GLU A 181 -1.70 19.02 -10.96
N LEU A 182 -2.57 18.29 -10.23
CA LEU A 182 -3.80 17.67 -10.72
C LEU A 182 -4.97 17.93 -9.74
N PRO A 183 -5.45 19.16 -9.59
CA PRO A 183 -6.42 19.51 -8.53
C PRO A 183 -7.77 18.79 -8.66
N ASP A 184 -8.14 18.32 -9.86
CA ASP A 184 -9.38 17.60 -10.14
C ASP A 184 -9.27 16.08 -9.95
N VAL A 185 -8.12 15.60 -9.45
CA VAL A 185 -7.83 14.19 -9.22
C VAL A 185 -7.75 13.92 -7.72
N THR A 186 -8.27 12.79 -7.29
CA THR A 186 -7.98 12.29 -5.94
C THR A 186 -6.68 11.50 -5.96
N CYS A 187 -5.74 11.84 -5.09
CA CYS A 187 -4.46 11.16 -5.01
C CYS A 187 -4.40 10.29 -3.76
N MET A 188 -3.99 9.04 -3.91
CA MET A 188 -3.85 8.08 -2.82
C MET A 188 -2.41 7.56 -2.73
N ALA A 189 -1.83 7.61 -1.54
CA ALA A 189 -0.58 6.95 -1.25
C ALA A 189 -0.82 5.61 -0.55
N ILE A 190 -0.19 4.54 -1.04
CA ILE A 190 -0.35 3.18 -0.49
C ILE A 190 0.35 2.98 0.86
N LEU A 191 1.36 3.80 1.16
CA LEU A 191 2.07 3.85 2.45
C LEU A 191 2.70 2.52 2.89
N GLY A 192 3.20 1.73 1.99
CA GLY A 192 3.81 0.45 2.32
C GLY A 192 4.26 -0.32 1.10
N THR A 193 4.65 -1.57 1.34
CA THR A 193 5.14 -2.45 0.30
C THR A 193 4.03 -3.27 -0.37
N SER A 194 2.80 -3.22 0.15
CA SER A 194 1.66 -3.98 -0.38
C SER A 194 0.34 -3.24 -0.19
N MET A 195 -0.57 -3.42 -1.14
CA MET A 195 -1.96 -3.00 -1.01
C MET A 195 -2.74 -4.04 -0.18
N ASN A 196 -3.78 -3.59 0.50
CA ASN A 196 -4.68 -4.43 1.27
C ASN A 196 -6.14 -4.11 0.93
N THR A 197 -7.07 -4.82 1.56
CA THR A 197 -8.52 -4.66 1.34
C THR A 197 -9.00 -3.21 1.42
N LYS A 198 -8.51 -2.43 2.40
CA LYS A 198 -8.91 -1.01 2.56
C LYS A 198 -8.51 -0.14 1.36
N HIS A 199 -7.38 -0.45 0.71
CA HIS A 199 -6.97 0.24 -0.51
C HIS A 199 -7.94 -0.07 -1.66
N PHE A 200 -8.27 -1.35 -1.87
CA PHE A 200 -9.15 -1.77 -2.93
C PHE A 200 -10.59 -1.26 -2.73
N GLU A 201 -11.10 -1.28 -1.50
CA GLU A 201 -12.40 -0.69 -1.14
C GLU A 201 -12.42 0.79 -1.51
N LYS A 202 -11.37 1.53 -1.09
CA LYS A 202 -11.26 2.96 -1.41
C LYS A 202 -11.19 3.22 -2.92
N ILE A 203 -10.36 2.48 -3.65
CA ILE A 203 -10.27 2.60 -5.12
C ILE A 203 -11.61 2.29 -5.78
N GLY A 204 -12.37 1.34 -5.25
CA GLY A 204 -13.70 0.98 -5.73
C GLY A 204 -14.75 2.11 -5.69
N GLU A 205 -14.53 3.16 -4.90
CA GLU A 205 -15.42 4.32 -4.82
C GLU A 205 -15.30 5.26 -6.05
N TYR A 206 -14.23 5.13 -6.85
CA TYR A 206 -13.91 6.05 -7.95
C TYR A 206 -14.31 5.46 -9.32
N ASP A 207 -14.49 6.33 -10.30
CA ASP A 207 -14.88 5.91 -11.65
C ASP A 207 -13.71 5.34 -12.46
N LYS A 208 -12.52 5.91 -12.24
CA LYS A 208 -11.29 5.59 -12.96
C LYS A 208 -10.13 5.49 -11.99
N ALA A 209 -9.28 4.48 -12.17
CA ALA A 209 -8.05 4.32 -11.40
C ALA A 209 -6.82 4.44 -12.32
N VAL A 210 -5.83 5.20 -11.86
CA VAL A 210 -4.51 5.32 -12.48
C VAL A 210 -3.47 4.95 -11.44
N ILE A 211 -2.55 4.07 -11.77
CA ILE A 211 -1.46 3.68 -10.88
C ILE A 211 -0.12 4.11 -11.47
N ALA A 212 0.64 4.89 -10.70
CA ALA A 212 1.93 5.44 -11.08
C ALA A 212 2.87 5.39 -9.86
N LEU A 213 3.45 4.21 -9.63
CA LEU A 213 4.44 4.01 -8.56
C LEU A 213 5.81 4.51 -9.01
N ASP A 214 6.77 4.50 -8.08
CA ASP A 214 8.14 4.89 -8.34
C ASP A 214 8.75 4.03 -9.48
N PRO A 215 9.70 4.56 -10.30
CA PRO A 215 10.18 3.90 -11.52
C PRO A 215 10.80 2.52 -11.31
N ASP A 216 11.32 2.22 -10.13
CA ASP A 216 11.88 0.91 -9.78
C ASP A 216 10.81 -0.15 -9.46
N ALA A 217 9.54 0.26 -9.34
CA ALA A 217 8.40 -0.59 -9.00
C ALA A 217 7.53 -1.02 -10.20
N VAL A 218 8.06 -1.02 -11.44
CA VAL A 218 7.29 -1.33 -12.67
C VAL A 218 6.55 -2.66 -12.60
N ALA A 219 7.23 -3.73 -12.16
CA ALA A 219 6.61 -5.06 -12.03
C ALA A 219 5.40 -5.01 -11.08
N LYS A 220 5.54 -4.31 -9.98
CA LYS A 220 4.52 -4.12 -8.96
C LYS A 220 3.36 -3.25 -9.46
N THR A 221 3.65 -2.22 -10.25
CA THR A 221 2.64 -1.39 -10.92
C THR A 221 1.72 -2.24 -11.81
N ILE A 222 2.31 -3.18 -12.58
CA ILE A 222 1.56 -4.10 -13.45
C ILE A 222 0.74 -5.11 -12.63
N GLU A 223 1.31 -5.64 -11.55
CA GLU A 223 0.64 -6.55 -10.63
C GLU A 223 -0.57 -5.87 -10.00
N TYR A 224 -0.39 -4.71 -9.39
CA TYR A 224 -1.46 -3.95 -8.75
C TYR A 224 -2.55 -3.49 -9.71
N ARG A 225 -2.20 -3.14 -10.96
CA ARG A 225 -3.22 -2.88 -11.98
C ARG A 225 -4.17 -4.07 -12.12
N ARG A 226 -3.62 -5.28 -12.25
CA ARG A 226 -4.43 -6.51 -12.40
C ARG A 226 -5.25 -6.79 -11.15
N GLU A 227 -4.70 -6.60 -9.97
CA GLU A 227 -5.39 -6.78 -8.71
C GLU A 227 -6.55 -5.79 -8.57
N ILE A 228 -6.33 -4.51 -8.87
CA ILE A 228 -7.39 -3.48 -8.85
C ILE A 228 -8.50 -3.84 -9.83
N GLU A 229 -8.17 -4.21 -11.07
CA GLU A 229 -9.15 -4.61 -12.09
C GLU A 229 -9.95 -5.84 -11.62
N LEU A 230 -9.28 -6.84 -11.05
CA LEU A 230 -9.91 -8.04 -10.52
C LEU A 230 -10.86 -7.72 -9.36
N TRP A 231 -10.42 -6.89 -8.43
CA TRP A 231 -11.13 -6.57 -7.20
C TRP A 231 -12.31 -5.62 -7.41
N THR A 232 -12.09 -4.56 -8.20
CA THR A 232 -13.08 -3.49 -8.41
C THR A 232 -13.94 -3.72 -9.64
N GLY A 233 -13.49 -4.54 -10.59
CA GLY A 233 -14.11 -4.71 -11.91
C GLY A 233 -13.93 -3.50 -12.84
N LYS A 234 -13.07 -2.53 -12.47
CA LYS A 234 -12.86 -1.28 -13.22
C LYS A 234 -11.56 -1.34 -13.99
N GLN A 235 -11.58 -0.77 -15.20
CA GLN A 235 -10.37 -0.61 -15.99
C GLN A 235 -9.39 0.32 -15.25
N THR A 236 -8.14 -0.14 -15.11
CA THR A 236 -7.09 0.60 -14.42
C THR A 236 -5.93 0.87 -15.38
N THR A 237 -5.48 2.11 -15.44
CA THR A 237 -4.33 2.48 -16.25
C THR A 237 -3.06 2.42 -15.41
N ALA A 238 -2.06 1.63 -15.87
CA ALA A 238 -0.71 1.65 -15.31
C ALA A 238 0.16 2.63 -16.09
N LEU A 239 0.80 3.55 -15.39
CA LEU A 239 1.68 4.54 -15.99
C LEU A 239 3.11 4.35 -15.48
N SER A 240 4.06 4.29 -16.39
CA SER A 240 5.49 4.31 -16.08
C SER A 240 6.00 5.74 -16.15
N LEU A 241 6.64 6.17 -15.08
CA LEU A 241 7.23 7.49 -14.94
C LEU A 241 8.74 7.42 -15.11
N SER A 242 9.37 8.55 -15.42
CA SER A 242 10.83 8.67 -15.50
C SER A 242 11.47 8.85 -14.12
N ASP A 243 10.74 9.46 -13.16
CA ASP A 243 11.15 9.68 -11.78
C ASP A 243 9.93 9.67 -10.85
N ASP A 244 10.14 9.70 -9.52
CA ASP A 244 9.04 9.81 -8.56
C ASP A 244 8.26 11.12 -8.80
N VAL A 245 6.94 11.07 -8.71
CA VAL A 245 6.03 12.23 -8.95
C VAL A 245 6.46 13.48 -8.18
N LYS A 246 7.01 13.31 -6.97
CA LYS A 246 7.49 14.43 -6.12
C LYS A 246 8.58 15.28 -6.75
N TYR A 247 9.28 14.80 -7.78
CA TYR A 247 10.30 15.57 -8.50
C TYR A 247 9.73 16.42 -9.65
N ARG A 248 8.44 16.28 -9.96
CA ARG A 248 7.74 17.12 -10.96
C ARG A 248 8.42 17.14 -12.32
N MET A 249 8.88 15.98 -12.79
CA MET A 249 9.39 15.90 -14.16
C MET A 249 8.29 16.30 -15.13
N LEU A 250 8.57 17.29 -16.00
CA LEU A 250 7.55 17.89 -16.86
C LEU A 250 6.81 16.84 -17.71
N GLU A 251 7.56 15.97 -18.37
CA GLU A 251 6.99 14.90 -19.18
C GLU A 251 6.09 13.95 -18.40
N ASP A 252 6.43 13.66 -17.15
CA ASP A 252 5.63 12.79 -16.28
C ASP A 252 4.35 13.47 -15.81
N ILE A 253 4.41 14.77 -15.49
CA ILE A 253 3.22 15.55 -15.14
C ILE A 253 2.28 15.67 -16.34
N GLU A 254 2.79 15.93 -17.54
CA GLU A 254 2.00 15.97 -18.77
C GLU A 254 1.29 14.63 -19.05
N LYS A 255 2.00 13.51 -18.92
CA LYS A 255 1.42 12.15 -19.04
C LYS A 255 0.32 11.92 -17.99
N LEU A 256 0.56 12.31 -16.74
CA LEU A 256 -0.44 12.20 -15.67
C LEU A 256 -1.68 13.04 -15.98
N GLN A 257 -1.50 14.28 -16.44
CA GLN A 257 -2.61 15.17 -16.82
C GLN A 257 -3.44 14.59 -17.98
N GLU A 258 -2.79 14.00 -18.98
CA GLU A 258 -3.47 13.35 -20.12
C GLU A 258 -4.27 12.13 -19.65
N VAL A 259 -3.65 11.27 -18.87
CA VAL A 259 -4.25 9.99 -18.46
C VAL A 259 -5.30 10.17 -17.36
N CYS A 260 -5.21 11.16 -16.48
CA CYS A 260 -6.15 11.37 -15.39
C CYS A 260 -7.41 12.16 -15.77
N ARG A 261 -7.41 12.84 -16.91
CA ARG A 261 -8.62 13.48 -17.50
C ARG A 261 -9.57 12.40 -18.04
#